data_5b7b0190accd9b36b326e2abd3454a11
#
_entry.id   5b7b0190accd9b36b326e2abd3454a11
#
_cell.length_a   1.000
_cell.length_b   1.000
_cell.length_c   1.000
_cell.angle_alpha   90.00
_cell.angle_beta   90.00
_cell.angle_gamma   90.00
#
_symmetry.space_group_name_H-M   'P 1'
#
loop_
_entity.id
_entity.type
_entity.pdbx_description
1 polymer ?
#
loop_
_entity_poly.entity_id
_entity_poly.type
_entity_poly.pdbx_seq_one_letter_code
_entity_poly.pdbx_strand_id
1 'polypeptide(L)'
;MIKSLNKYLLVMIILACSSGGSSPTDSGDDNGNGDNTNPYELPNAVDYGLSNQVEIVTWNIRQFPQHSSTKDYVKNLMEKWDADIYFLQEMRSESELISMVNSMPNYSYVFDEESGNLGFALVYKNQYVTFNSKNELWADTPNNDDGDSDYANNASYQFADRPPMENYVTWSDGVKTINLYLIGIHYKCCGDDSYDAN
;
A
#
# COMPACT_ATOMS: atom_id res chain seq x y z
N MET A 1 29.36 18.73 23.16
CA MET A 1 28.01 18.16 23.27
C MET A 1 27.31 18.49 21.96
N ILE A 2 27.43 17.58 20.96
CA ILE A 2 26.84 17.76 19.63
C ILE A 2 25.39 17.28 19.73
N LYS A 3 24.43 18.21 19.65
CA LYS A 3 23.01 17.84 19.53
C LYS A 3 22.82 17.15 18.19
N SER A 4 22.57 15.84 18.24
CA SER A 4 22.12 15.08 17.09
C SER A 4 20.84 15.73 16.57
N LEU A 5 20.92 16.32 15.39
CA LEU A 5 19.75 16.83 14.69
C LEU A 5 19.01 15.61 14.12
N ASN A 6 17.98 15.13 14.83
CA ASN A 6 17.08 14.11 14.28
C ASN A 6 16.47 14.67 13.00
N LYS A 7 16.94 14.18 11.86
CA LYS A 7 16.38 14.50 10.55
C LYS A 7 15.18 13.60 10.35
N TYR A 8 13.98 14.18 10.33
CA TYR A 8 12.76 13.49 9.91
C TYR A 8 12.60 13.69 8.40
N LEU A 9 12.34 12.62 7.70
CA LEU A 9 11.92 12.66 6.30
C LEU A 9 10.43 12.34 6.26
N LEU A 10 9.62 13.30 5.80
CA LEU A 10 8.21 13.10 5.50
C LEU A 10 8.10 12.65 4.05
N VAL A 11 7.65 11.43 3.82
CA VAL A 11 7.34 10.91 2.49
C VAL A 11 5.82 10.87 2.34
N MET A 12 5.28 11.76 1.52
CA MET A 12 3.87 11.74 1.14
C MET A 12 3.72 10.95 -0.15
N ILE A 13 2.98 9.86 -0.07
CA ILE A 13 2.74 8.98 -1.22
C ILE A 13 1.34 9.27 -1.73
N ILE A 14 1.27 9.99 -2.87
CA ILE A 14 0.02 10.32 -3.54
C ILE A 14 -0.07 9.49 -4.81
N LEU A 15 -1.09 8.65 -4.91
CA LEU A 15 -1.41 7.94 -6.15
C LEU A 15 -2.76 8.41 -6.67
N ALA A 16 -2.74 8.97 -7.87
CA ALA A 16 -3.96 9.26 -8.61
C ALA A 16 -4.49 7.98 -9.26
N CYS A 17 -5.79 7.77 -9.16
CA CYS A 17 -6.47 6.69 -9.87
C CYS A 17 -6.48 7.00 -11.37
N SER A 18 -5.86 6.17 -12.18
CA SER A 18 -5.99 6.23 -13.63
C SER A 18 -7.22 5.42 -14.04
N SER A 19 -8.28 6.11 -14.41
CA SER A 19 -9.45 5.48 -15.02
C SER A 19 -9.15 5.19 -16.49
N GLY A 20 -9.13 3.95 -16.88
CA GLY A 20 -9.12 3.60 -18.30
C GLY A 20 -8.13 2.49 -18.67
N GLY A 21 -8.61 1.30 -18.64
CA GLY A 21 -7.98 0.14 -19.26
C GLY A 21 -9.09 -0.86 -19.56
N SER A 22 -9.54 -0.89 -20.82
CA SER A 22 -10.30 -2.03 -21.33
C SER A 22 -9.59 -3.32 -20.98
N SER A 23 -10.33 -4.23 -20.36
CA SER A 23 -9.83 -5.58 -20.09
C SER A 23 -9.28 -6.19 -21.39
N PRO A 24 -8.08 -6.79 -21.37
CA PRO A 24 -7.66 -7.60 -22.49
C PRO A 24 -8.62 -8.76 -22.59
N THR A 25 -9.27 -8.89 -23.74
CA THR A 25 -10.02 -10.09 -24.11
C THR A 25 -9.01 -11.22 -24.21
N ASP A 26 -9.13 -12.17 -23.31
CA ASP A 26 -8.42 -13.44 -23.34
C ASP A 26 -8.93 -14.24 -24.55
N SER A 27 -8.20 -14.16 -25.67
CA SER A 27 -8.35 -15.08 -26.78
C SER A 27 -7.35 -16.20 -26.57
N GLY A 28 -7.82 -17.23 -25.88
CA GLY A 28 -7.07 -18.45 -25.68
C GLY A 28 -6.68 -19.10 -27.01
N ASP A 29 -5.39 -19.13 -27.30
CA ASP A 29 -4.78 -20.15 -28.14
C ASP A 29 -3.90 -21.04 -27.25
N ASP A 30 -4.54 -22.11 -26.80
CA ASP A 30 -3.91 -23.19 -26.05
C ASP A 30 -3.13 -24.08 -27.06
N ASN A 31 -1.89 -23.68 -27.35
CA ASN A 31 -0.93 -24.58 -28.02
C ASN A 31 0.01 -25.13 -26.94
N GLY A 32 -0.40 -26.31 -26.45
CA GLY A 32 0.38 -27.09 -25.50
C GLY A 32 1.78 -27.43 -26.03
N ASN A 33 2.75 -26.68 -25.60
CA ASN A 33 4.14 -27.08 -25.54
C ASN A 33 4.55 -27.03 -24.07
N GLY A 34 4.76 -28.20 -23.48
CA GLY A 34 5.06 -28.35 -22.06
C GLY A 34 6.40 -27.71 -21.70
N ASP A 35 6.40 -26.39 -21.59
CA ASP A 35 7.46 -25.65 -20.95
C ASP A 35 7.15 -25.61 -19.45
N ASN A 36 8.01 -26.25 -18.68
CA ASN A 36 7.90 -26.36 -17.22
C ASN A 36 8.34 -25.05 -16.54
N THR A 37 7.98 -23.92 -17.14
CA THR A 37 8.23 -22.60 -16.58
C THR A 37 7.24 -22.37 -15.45
N ASN A 38 7.74 -22.03 -14.28
CA ASN A 38 6.92 -21.58 -13.17
C ASN A 38 6.06 -20.39 -13.66
N PRO A 39 4.70 -20.48 -13.68
CA PRO A 39 3.86 -19.40 -14.17
C PRO A 39 4.00 -18.09 -13.37
N TYR A 40 4.70 -18.15 -12.24
CA TYR A 40 5.00 -17.01 -11.36
C TYR A 40 6.41 -16.47 -11.60
N GLU A 41 7.12 -16.90 -12.65
CA GLU A 41 8.44 -16.37 -12.96
C GLU A 41 8.34 -14.93 -13.45
N LEU A 42 9.11 -14.06 -12.81
CA LEU A 42 9.17 -12.62 -13.09
C LEU A 42 10.53 -12.26 -13.70
N PRO A 43 10.75 -12.61 -14.98
CA PRO A 43 12.10 -12.56 -15.56
C PRO A 43 12.69 -11.15 -15.64
N ASN A 44 11.85 -10.11 -15.59
CA ASN A 44 12.26 -8.72 -15.76
C ASN A 44 12.11 -7.87 -14.48
N ALA A 45 11.78 -8.48 -13.34
CA ALA A 45 11.69 -7.74 -12.09
C ALA A 45 13.09 -7.33 -11.62
N VAL A 46 13.24 -6.07 -11.26
CA VAL A 46 14.50 -5.50 -10.76
C VAL A 46 14.60 -5.76 -9.26
N ASP A 47 15.78 -6.15 -8.82
CA ASP A 47 16.12 -6.20 -7.41
C ASP A 47 16.54 -4.80 -6.96
N TYR A 48 15.85 -4.27 -5.94
CA TYR A 48 16.12 -2.96 -5.35
C TYR A 48 16.81 -3.05 -3.99
N GLY A 49 17.02 -4.26 -3.45
CA GLY A 49 17.55 -4.51 -2.11
C GLY A 49 18.98 -4.00 -1.90
N LEU A 50 19.16 -2.69 -1.73
CA LEU A 50 20.43 -2.03 -1.49
C LEU A 50 20.62 -1.79 0.01
N SER A 51 21.71 -2.29 0.58
CA SER A 51 21.98 -2.29 2.01
C SER A 51 22.27 -0.91 2.64
N ASN A 52 22.42 0.15 1.86
CA ASN A 52 22.88 1.46 2.35
C ASN A 52 21.86 2.59 2.20
N GLN A 53 20.66 2.29 1.76
CA GLN A 53 19.55 3.23 1.58
C GLN A 53 18.23 2.55 1.94
N VAL A 54 17.22 3.33 2.29
CA VAL A 54 15.86 2.82 2.49
C VAL A 54 15.14 2.75 1.16
N GLU A 55 14.58 1.60 0.83
CA GLU A 55 13.74 1.41 -0.34
C GLU A 55 12.27 1.34 0.08
N ILE A 56 11.47 2.21 -0.55
CA ILE A 56 10.04 2.28 -0.29
C ILE A 56 9.28 2.10 -1.61
N VAL A 57 8.45 1.08 -1.67
CA VAL A 57 7.52 0.83 -2.78
C VAL A 57 6.12 1.18 -2.35
N THR A 58 5.42 1.96 -3.16
CA THR A 58 3.99 2.19 -3.02
C THR A 58 3.26 1.48 -4.15
N TRP A 59 2.18 0.75 -3.82
CA TRP A 59 1.52 -0.09 -4.79
C TRP A 59 0.02 -0.23 -4.53
N ASN A 60 -0.79 0.23 -5.48
CA ASN A 60 -2.21 -0.07 -5.50
C ASN A 60 -2.41 -1.46 -6.15
N ILE A 61 -2.85 -2.43 -5.35
CA ILE A 61 -2.99 -3.83 -5.79
C ILE A 61 -4.42 -4.13 -6.29
N ARG A 62 -5.25 -3.11 -6.43
CA ARG A 62 -6.63 -3.24 -6.92
C ARG A 62 -7.42 -4.35 -6.22
N GLN A 63 -8.03 -4.02 -5.07
CA GLN A 63 -8.94 -4.92 -4.35
C GLN A 63 -8.30 -6.25 -3.91
N PHE A 64 -7.12 -6.19 -3.31
CA PHE A 64 -6.37 -7.38 -2.89
C PHE A 64 -7.15 -8.27 -1.89
N PRO A 65 -7.24 -9.60 -2.15
CA PRO A 65 -6.88 -10.29 -3.38
C PRO A 65 -8.05 -10.26 -4.37
N GLN A 66 -7.79 -9.91 -5.61
CA GLN A 66 -8.82 -9.95 -6.65
C GLN A 66 -9.08 -11.37 -7.15
N HIS A 67 -8.07 -12.24 -7.06
CA HIS A 67 -8.11 -13.63 -7.45
C HIS A 67 -7.35 -14.49 -6.44
N SER A 68 -7.62 -15.80 -6.38
CA SER A 68 -6.97 -16.72 -5.44
C SER A 68 -5.44 -16.75 -5.56
N SER A 69 -4.89 -16.55 -6.75
CA SER A 69 -3.44 -16.49 -6.99
C SER A 69 -2.82 -15.10 -6.83
N THR A 70 -3.61 -14.05 -6.57
CA THR A 70 -3.08 -12.68 -6.45
C THR A 70 -1.99 -12.59 -5.37
N LYS A 71 -2.21 -13.24 -4.23
CA LYS A 71 -1.24 -13.20 -3.12
C LYS A 71 0.11 -13.81 -3.49
N ASP A 72 0.13 -14.87 -4.31
CA ASP A 72 1.36 -15.53 -4.72
C ASP A 72 2.16 -14.64 -5.68
N TYR A 73 1.48 -13.96 -6.60
CA TYR A 73 2.12 -12.96 -7.48
C TYR A 73 2.67 -11.77 -6.69
N VAL A 74 1.88 -11.23 -5.76
CA VAL A 74 2.31 -10.10 -4.92
C VAL A 74 3.51 -10.48 -4.09
N LYS A 75 3.46 -11.63 -3.41
CA LYS A 75 4.58 -12.17 -2.65
C LYS A 75 5.84 -12.29 -3.51
N ASN A 76 5.74 -12.98 -4.67
CA ASN A 76 6.88 -13.21 -5.55
C ASN A 76 7.51 -11.90 -6.04
N LEU A 77 6.68 -10.87 -6.34
CA LEU A 77 7.17 -9.55 -6.69
C LEU A 77 7.89 -8.88 -5.52
N MET A 78 7.32 -8.92 -4.32
CA MET A 78 7.94 -8.33 -3.13
C MET A 78 9.29 -9.00 -2.80
N GLU A 79 9.34 -10.34 -2.85
CA GLU A 79 10.59 -11.10 -2.64
C GLU A 79 11.63 -10.81 -3.72
N LYS A 80 11.19 -10.57 -4.97
CA LYS A 80 12.09 -10.27 -6.07
C LYS A 80 12.60 -8.83 -6.06
N TRP A 81 11.74 -7.87 -5.71
CA TRP A 81 12.15 -6.47 -5.55
C TRP A 81 13.01 -6.25 -4.33
N ASP A 82 12.77 -7.03 -3.28
CA ASP A 82 13.50 -7.02 -2.03
C ASP A 82 13.61 -5.62 -1.38
N ALA A 83 12.58 -4.77 -1.55
CA ALA A 83 12.54 -3.46 -0.91
C ALA A 83 12.28 -3.56 0.61
N ASP A 84 12.66 -2.52 1.35
CA ASP A 84 12.54 -2.51 2.81
C ASP A 84 11.12 -2.30 3.30
N ILE A 85 10.34 -1.51 2.55
CA ILE A 85 8.98 -1.09 2.92
C ILE A 85 8.08 -1.11 1.68
N TYR A 86 6.91 -1.72 1.84
CA TYR A 86 5.83 -1.70 0.85
C TYR A 86 4.61 -1.02 1.48
N PHE A 87 4.16 0.07 0.88
CA PHE A 87 2.91 0.71 1.24
C PHE A 87 1.84 0.31 0.23
N LEU A 88 0.95 -0.62 0.65
CA LEU A 88 -0.04 -1.25 -0.21
C LEU A 88 -1.38 -0.54 -0.08
N GLN A 89 -2.08 -0.39 -1.18
CA GLN A 89 -3.39 0.25 -1.26
C GLN A 89 -4.43 -0.72 -1.85
N GLU A 90 -5.70 -0.42 -1.58
CA GLU A 90 -6.84 -1.23 -1.94
C GLU A 90 -6.79 -2.65 -1.35
N MET A 91 -6.36 -2.72 -0.11
CA MET A 91 -6.33 -3.95 0.66
C MET A 91 -7.74 -4.29 1.15
N ARG A 92 -8.29 -5.40 0.67
CA ARG A 92 -9.66 -5.85 0.97
C ARG A 92 -9.73 -6.91 2.05
N SER A 93 -8.68 -7.71 2.18
CA SER A 93 -8.67 -8.88 3.06
C SER A 93 -7.42 -8.91 3.92
N GLU A 94 -7.59 -8.61 5.21
CA GLU A 94 -6.52 -8.77 6.19
C GLU A 94 -6.09 -10.23 6.32
N SER A 95 -7.02 -11.18 6.32
CA SER A 95 -6.72 -12.61 6.47
C SER A 95 -5.83 -13.15 5.34
N GLU A 96 -6.02 -12.66 4.11
CA GLU A 96 -5.16 -13.05 2.97
C GLU A 96 -3.80 -12.35 3.03
N LEU A 97 -3.74 -11.11 3.53
CA LEU A 97 -2.48 -10.43 3.83
C LEU A 97 -1.69 -11.19 4.89
N ILE A 98 -2.33 -11.58 6.00
CA ILE A 98 -1.72 -12.40 7.06
C ILE A 98 -1.17 -13.70 6.47
N SER A 99 -1.98 -14.40 5.67
CA SER A 99 -1.56 -15.65 5.02
C SER A 99 -0.32 -15.45 4.14
N MET A 100 -0.27 -14.36 3.37
CA MET A 100 0.86 -14.01 2.52
C MET A 100 2.10 -13.68 3.35
N VAL A 101 2.00 -12.76 4.31
CA VAL A 101 3.15 -12.28 5.09
C VAL A 101 3.71 -13.38 5.99
N ASN A 102 2.87 -14.26 6.56
CA ASN A 102 3.34 -15.41 7.33
C ASN A 102 4.19 -16.39 6.51
N SER A 103 4.06 -16.37 5.18
CA SER A 103 4.94 -17.15 4.28
C SER A 103 6.24 -16.42 3.91
N MET A 104 6.43 -15.19 4.42
CA MET A 104 7.59 -14.32 4.19
C MET A 104 8.27 -14.01 5.55
N PRO A 105 9.12 -14.89 6.09
CA PRO A 105 9.58 -14.83 7.49
C PRO A 105 10.38 -13.57 7.85
N ASN A 106 10.90 -12.86 6.84
CA ASN A 106 11.67 -11.64 7.03
C ASN A 106 10.80 -10.37 7.06
N TYR A 107 9.49 -10.51 6.88
CA TYR A 107 8.55 -9.39 6.80
C TYR A 107 7.54 -9.39 7.95
N SER A 108 7.11 -8.21 8.32
CA SER A 108 5.96 -7.95 9.18
C SER A 108 5.01 -6.98 8.49
N TYR A 109 3.82 -6.82 9.05
CA TYR A 109 2.81 -5.93 8.48
C TYR A 109 2.10 -5.10 9.56
N VAL A 110 1.50 -4.00 9.10
CA VAL A 110 0.48 -3.23 9.80
C VAL A 110 -0.70 -3.07 8.85
N PHE A 111 -1.89 -3.31 9.31
CA PHE A 111 -3.12 -3.18 8.53
C PHE A 111 -3.97 -2.02 9.04
N ASP A 112 -4.72 -1.41 8.15
CA ASP A 112 -5.71 -0.41 8.46
C ASP A 112 -7.03 -1.10 8.83
N GLU A 113 -7.42 -1.03 10.10
CA GLU A 113 -8.57 -1.72 10.65
C GLU A 113 -9.89 -0.99 10.38
N GLU A 114 -9.86 0.32 10.10
CA GLU A 114 -11.05 1.16 10.04
C GLU A 114 -11.56 1.41 8.62
N SER A 115 -10.78 1.16 7.60
CA SER A 115 -11.11 1.55 6.22
C SER A 115 -12.13 0.67 5.49
N GLY A 116 -12.87 -0.16 6.19
CA GLY A 116 -13.96 -0.93 5.59
C GLY A 116 -13.51 -1.88 4.47
N ASN A 117 -13.71 -1.53 3.19
CA ASN A 117 -13.52 -2.49 2.10
C ASN A 117 -12.25 -2.33 1.25
N LEU A 118 -11.52 -1.23 1.35
CA LEU A 118 -10.36 -0.92 0.49
C LEU A 118 -9.30 -0.12 1.26
N GLY A 119 -8.73 -0.70 2.30
CA GLY A 119 -7.78 -0.05 3.17
C GLY A 119 -6.34 -0.04 2.69
N PHE A 120 -5.47 0.18 3.66
CA PHE A 120 -4.02 0.21 3.48
C PHE A 120 -3.35 -0.92 4.23
N ALA A 121 -2.15 -1.27 3.79
CA ALA A 121 -1.23 -2.07 4.58
C ALA A 121 0.20 -1.56 4.41
N LEU A 122 0.95 -1.59 5.50
CA LEU A 122 2.39 -1.43 5.49
C LEU A 122 3.00 -2.81 5.68
N VAL A 123 3.82 -3.27 4.74
CA VAL A 123 4.62 -4.49 4.87
C VAL A 123 6.09 -4.10 4.86
N TYR A 124 6.87 -4.62 5.81
CA TYR A 124 8.23 -4.15 6.00
C TYR A 124 9.19 -5.26 6.45
N LYS A 125 10.46 -5.13 6.09
CA LYS A 125 11.53 -6.04 6.51
C LYS A 125 11.88 -5.86 7.98
N ASN A 126 11.78 -6.93 8.76
CA ASN A 126 12.10 -6.95 10.20
C ASN A 126 13.56 -6.62 10.50
N GLN A 127 14.47 -6.90 9.55
CA GLN A 127 15.90 -6.69 9.72
C GLN A 127 16.25 -5.20 9.79
N TYR A 128 15.53 -4.36 9.01
CA TYR A 128 15.90 -2.96 8.84
C TYR A 128 14.87 -2.00 9.44
N VAL A 129 13.64 -2.43 9.60
CA VAL A 129 12.54 -1.54 9.97
C VAL A 129 11.95 -1.92 11.32
N THR A 130 11.87 -0.95 12.21
CA THR A 130 11.12 -1.02 13.46
C THR A 130 9.85 -0.20 13.29
N PHE A 131 8.69 -0.82 13.45
CA PHE A 131 7.41 -0.13 13.51
C PHE A 131 7.23 0.50 14.89
N ASN A 132 6.87 1.79 14.95
CA ASN A 132 6.69 2.53 16.17
C ASN A 132 5.22 2.81 16.48
N SER A 133 4.48 3.37 15.50
CA SER A 133 3.04 3.68 15.68
C SER A 133 2.31 3.81 14.35
N LYS A 134 1.00 3.56 14.39
CA LYS A 134 0.02 3.85 13.34
C LYS A 134 -0.98 4.89 13.84
N ASN A 135 -1.43 5.76 12.98
CA ASN A 135 -2.52 6.68 13.23
C ASN A 135 -3.35 6.84 11.95
N GLU A 136 -4.64 6.78 12.07
CA GLU A 136 -5.58 7.06 10.99
C GLU A 136 -6.05 8.50 11.11
N LEU A 137 -5.60 9.33 10.18
CA LEU A 137 -5.85 10.77 10.22
C LEU A 137 -7.31 11.04 9.88
N TRP A 138 -7.99 11.77 10.75
CA TRP A 138 -9.41 12.16 10.62
C TRP A 138 -10.41 10.99 10.68
N ALA A 139 -10.04 9.82 11.16
CA ALA A 139 -10.97 8.71 11.37
C ALA A 139 -12.15 9.10 12.29
N ASP A 140 -11.86 9.85 13.35
CA ASP A 140 -12.83 10.31 14.34
C ASP A 140 -13.54 11.63 13.99
N THR A 141 -13.36 12.16 12.76
CA THR A 141 -14.13 13.36 12.38
C THR A 141 -15.60 12.98 12.29
N PRO A 142 -16.47 13.53 13.15
CA PRO A 142 -17.87 13.17 13.13
C PRO A 142 -18.42 13.44 11.74
N ASN A 143 -19.13 12.46 11.19
CA ASN A 143 -20.07 12.76 10.14
C ASN A 143 -20.99 13.83 10.70
N ASN A 144 -20.83 15.08 10.27
CA ASN A 144 -21.79 16.11 10.55
C ASN A 144 -23.07 15.76 9.83
N ASP A 145 -23.78 14.76 10.37
CA ASP A 145 -25.15 14.38 9.96
C ASP A 145 -26.13 15.37 10.61
N ASP A 146 -25.79 16.67 10.49
CA ASP A 146 -26.65 17.78 10.91
C ASP A 146 -27.74 18.09 9.87
N GLY A 147 -27.86 17.23 8.85
CA GLY A 147 -28.83 17.39 7.77
C GLY A 147 -28.45 18.48 6.77
N ASP A 148 -27.29 19.10 6.92
CA ASP A 148 -26.74 20.01 5.94
C ASP A 148 -25.99 19.22 4.86
N SER A 149 -26.28 19.53 3.61
CA SER A 149 -25.76 18.84 2.42
C SER A 149 -24.26 19.09 2.16
N ASP A 150 -23.54 19.64 3.13
CA ASP A 150 -22.10 19.96 3.02
C ASP A 150 -21.21 18.71 3.24
N TYR A 151 -21.55 17.60 2.57
CA TYR A 151 -20.64 16.44 2.43
C TYR A 151 -19.24 16.85 1.95
N ALA A 152 -19.13 17.97 1.24
CA ALA A 152 -17.89 18.50 0.72
C ALA A 152 -16.88 18.91 1.81
N ASN A 153 -17.32 19.16 3.03
CA ASN A 153 -16.47 19.58 4.16
C ASN A 153 -16.09 18.43 5.10
N ASN A 154 -16.63 17.22 4.88
CA ASN A 154 -16.26 16.06 5.66
C ASN A 154 -14.93 15.48 5.15
N ALA A 155 -13.91 15.46 6.02
CA ALA A 155 -12.59 14.91 5.66
C ALA A 155 -12.67 13.45 5.22
N SER A 156 -13.51 12.64 5.87
CA SER A 156 -13.75 11.25 5.48
C SER A 156 -14.29 11.14 4.06
N TYR A 157 -15.27 11.96 3.70
CA TYR A 157 -15.84 11.98 2.34
C TYR A 157 -14.81 12.33 1.26
N GLN A 158 -13.91 13.29 1.54
CA GLN A 158 -12.84 13.68 0.60
C GLN A 158 -11.87 12.52 0.31
N PHE A 159 -11.73 11.59 1.24
CA PHE A 159 -10.90 10.40 1.09
C PHE A 159 -11.72 9.14 0.77
N ALA A 160 -12.99 9.28 0.35
CA ALA A 160 -13.88 8.18 0.04
C ALA A 160 -14.01 7.17 1.21
N ASP A 161 -14.18 7.68 2.42
CA ASP A 161 -14.28 6.95 3.68
C ASP A 161 -13.05 6.05 3.97
N ARG A 162 -11.90 6.46 3.46
CA ARG A 162 -10.60 5.83 3.69
C ARG A 162 -9.64 6.85 4.30
N PRO A 163 -9.62 7.00 5.62
CA PRO A 163 -8.74 7.93 6.30
C PRO A 163 -7.28 7.71 5.88
N PRO A 164 -6.49 8.76 5.68
CA PRO A 164 -5.07 8.58 5.43
C PRO A 164 -4.41 7.84 6.59
N MET A 165 -3.63 6.82 6.27
CA MET A 165 -2.90 6.02 7.24
C MET A 165 -1.50 6.59 7.43
N GLU A 166 -1.23 7.15 8.61
CA GLU A 166 0.11 7.58 9.02
C GLU A 166 0.81 6.43 9.76
N ASN A 167 2.04 6.12 9.36
CA ASN A 167 2.90 5.17 10.04
C ASN A 167 4.21 5.84 10.42
N TYR A 168 4.58 5.75 11.70
CA TYR A 168 5.90 6.13 12.17
C TYR A 168 6.78 4.91 12.27
N VAL A 169 7.87 4.90 11.52
CA VAL A 169 8.84 3.80 11.48
C VAL A 169 10.27 4.31 11.65
N THR A 170 11.14 3.45 12.15
CA THR A 170 12.58 3.68 12.20
C THR A 170 13.25 2.65 11.31
N TRP A 171 13.98 3.12 10.30
CA TRP A 171 14.84 2.30 9.46
C TRP A 171 16.28 2.39 9.93
N SER A 172 17.01 1.27 9.92
CA SER A 172 18.44 1.25 10.24
C SER A 172 19.16 0.13 9.50
N ASP A 173 20.34 0.44 8.93
CA ASP A 173 21.28 -0.53 8.36
C ASP A 173 22.40 -0.94 9.36
N GLY A 174 22.26 -0.52 10.62
CA GLY A 174 23.26 -0.71 11.67
C GLY A 174 24.35 0.37 11.70
N VAL A 175 24.44 1.20 10.66
CA VAL A 175 25.38 2.35 10.57
C VAL A 175 24.60 3.66 10.57
N LYS A 176 23.53 3.72 9.82
CA LYS A 176 22.61 4.86 9.71
C LYS A 176 21.27 4.52 10.33
N THR A 177 20.61 5.53 10.88
CA THR A 177 19.25 5.41 11.39
C THR A 177 18.44 6.59 10.87
N ILE A 178 17.26 6.30 10.33
CA ILE A 178 16.34 7.29 9.77
C ILE A 178 14.95 7.04 10.37
N ASN A 179 14.35 8.10 10.88
CA ASN A 179 12.95 8.09 11.32
C ASN A 179 12.07 8.61 10.19
N LEU A 180 11.03 7.87 9.85
CA LEU A 180 10.14 8.14 8.74
C LEU A 180 8.69 8.24 9.22
N TYR A 181 7.98 9.27 8.75
CA TYR A 181 6.53 9.32 8.75
C TYR A 181 6.06 9.01 7.33
N LEU A 182 5.36 7.90 7.17
CA LEU A 182 4.80 7.42 5.91
C LEU A 182 3.31 7.64 5.95
N ILE A 183 2.80 8.50 5.05
CA ILE A 183 1.38 8.81 4.97
C ILE A 183 0.85 8.26 3.65
N GLY A 184 0.01 7.23 3.73
CA GLY A 184 -0.72 6.70 2.60
C GLY A 184 -2.04 7.43 2.42
N ILE A 185 -2.32 7.86 1.20
CA ILE A 185 -3.56 8.55 0.84
C ILE A 185 -4.13 7.87 -0.39
N HIS A 186 -5.43 7.62 -0.35
CA HIS A 186 -6.16 7.10 -1.50
C HIS A 186 -7.36 8.02 -1.77
N TYR A 187 -7.18 8.93 -2.70
CA TYR A 187 -8.24 9.87 -3.07
C TYR A 187 -9.43 9.16 -3.73
N LYS A 188 -10.61 9.72 -3.54
CA LYS A 188 -11.78 9.37 -4.35
C LYS A 188 -11.46 9.67 -5.80
N CYS A 189 -11.46 8.64 -6.65
CA CYS A 189 -11.40 8.84 -8.09
C CYS A 189 -12.82 8.86 -8.66
N CYS A 190 -12.99 9.60 -9.76
CA CYS A 190 -14.19 9.63 -10.57
C CYS A 190 -15.43 10.11 -9.78
N GLY A 191 -15.58 11.43 -9.65
CA GLY A 191 -16.88 11.98 -9.27
C GLY A 191 -17.94 11.48 -10.26
N ASP A 192 -19.12 11.14 -9.77
CA ASP A 192 -20.26 11.00 -10.64
C ASP A 192 -20.36 12.30 -11.45
N ASP A 193 -20.39 12.21 -12.78
CA ASP A 193 -20.50 13.35 -13.71
C ASP A 193 -21.72 14.27 -13.43
N SER A 194 -22.49 13.96 -12.39
CA SER A 194 -23.66 14.70 -11.94
C SER A 194 -23.36 15.93 -11.10
N TYR A 195 -22.11 16.15 -10.65
CA TYR A 195 -21.76 17.28 -9.77
C TYR A 195 -21.09 18.47 -10.46
N ASP A 196 -20.70 18.35 -11.75
CA ASP A 196 -20.06 19.44 -12.50
C ASP A 196 -21.07 20.34 -13.23
N ALA A 197 -22.35 20.31 -12.88
CA ALA A 197 -23.40 21.09 -13.54
C ALA A 197 -24.02 22.15 -12.62
N ASN A 198 -23.23 22.88 -11.82
CA ASN A 198 -23.68 24.15 -11.22
C ASN A 198 -22.51 25.14 -11.00
#